data_cb51ade28ab2dd2bc8d900cfe97464ee
#
_entry.id   cb51ade28ab2dd2bc8d900cfe97464ee
#
_cell.length_a   1.000
_cell.length_b   1.000
_cell.length_c   1.000
_cell.angle_alpha   90.00
_cell.angle_beta   90.00
_cell.angle_gamma   90.00
#
_symmetry.space_group_name_H-M   'P 1'
#
loop_
_entity.id
_entity.type
_entity.pdbx_description
1 polymer ?
#
loop_
_entity_poly.entity_id
_entity_poly.type
_entity_poly.pdbx_seq_one_letter_code
_entity_poly.pdbx_strand_id
1 'polypeptide(L)'
;IARQLFAELKATNSISVKQFFIKRFFRIIPVYLVVVAVYFLVPVFRERESLPALWRFLTFTQNIGLNPSINGTFSHAWSLCIEEQFYLAFPLVIAALVYFKVTNKGVYLIAGLFLFTCLIRLYIWNTYMAPLIGKEGGDGNFWVTWMYYPTHTRLDGLLVGISIAGLVVFYPALTEKITKYANLLLITGIMILTGAYFLCFPRNGFNANVFGFPLIAIGFGCMVLAAISPGCVLYKFKSRITSSIAILSYSVYLIHKAVRHLCFVYFGKMGLDEESYWMLLLSIVFTILGALILRYTIEKPFLRLREKLLAGKTQISK
;
A
#
# COMPACT_ATOMS: atom_id res chain seq x y z
N ILE A 1 -0.03 4.62 -10.97
CA ILE A 1 -1.49 4.91 -10.99
C ILE A 1 -1.71 6.39 -11.23
N ALA A 2 -1.41 7.26 -10.27
CA ALA A 2 -1.62 8.70 -10.38
C ALA A 2 -0.97 9.29 -11.64
N ARG A 3 0.28 8.87 -11.97
CA ARG A 3 0.97 9.28 -13.19
C ARG A 3 0.18 8.95 -14.46
N GLN A 4 -0.48 7.80 -14.54
CA GLN A 4 -1.28 7.42 -15.72
C GLN A 4 -2.50 8.31 -15.87
N LEU A 5 -3.26 8.54 -14.77
CA LEU A 5 -4.42 9.44 -14.79
C LEU A 5 -4.04 10.88 -15.09
N PHE A 6 -2.94 11.37 -14.53
CA PHE A 6 -2.46 12.73 -14.82
C PHE A 6 -1.93 12.88 -16.24
N ALA A 7 -1.28 11.86 -16.81
CA ALA A 7 -0.87 11.87 -18.21
C ALA A 7 -2.07 11.89 -19.14
N GLU A 8 -3.11 11.09 -18.85
CA GLU A 8 -4.38 11.09 -19.60
C GLU A 8 -5.06 12.46 -19.48
N LEU A 9 -5.18 13.00 -18.27
CA LEU A 9 -5.75 14.33 -18.02
C LEU A 9 -5.01 15.43 -18.82
N LYS A 10 -3.67 15.40 -18.80
CA LYS A 10 -2.85 16.37 -19.56
C LYS A 10 -3.04 16.27 -21.07
N ALA A 11 -3.21 15.05 -21.58
CA ALA A 11 -3.34 14.81 -23.03
C ALA A 11 -4.76 15.10 -23.55
N THR A 12 -5.81 14.82 -22.78
CA THR A 12 -7.21 14.82 -23.24
C THR A 12 -8.14 15.76 -22.48
N ASN A 13 -7.65 16.46 -21.44
CA ASN A 13 -8.45 17.23 -20.48
C ASN A 13 -9.60 16.41 -19.83
N SER A 14 -9.50 15.10 -19.86
CA SER A 14 -10.50 14.19 -19.31
C SER A 14 -9.82 12.94 -18.74
N ILE A 15 -10.56 12.11 -18.00
CA ILE A 15 -10.08 10.80 -17.56
C ILE A 15 -11.14 9.74 -17.81
N SER A 16 -10.73 8.55 -18.21
CA SER A 16 -11.61 7.41 -18.37
C SER A 16 -11.72 6.62 -17.05
N VAL A 17 -12.62 7.08 -16.16
CA VAL A 17 -12.91 6.44 -14.88
C VAL A 17 -13.24 4.95 -15.06
N LYS A 18 -14.05 4.62 -16.08
CA LYS A 18 -14.42 3.23 -16.40
C LYS A 18 -13.22 2.35 -16.73
N GLN A 19 -12.31 2.84 -17.60
CA GLN A 19 -11.10 2.08 -17.94
C GLN A 19 -10.17 1.90 -16.73
N PHE A 20 -10.08 2.93 -15.90
CA PHE A 20 -9.31 2.86 -14.66
C PHE A 20 -9.81 1.73 -13.76
N PHE A 21 -11.13 1.69 -13.47
CA PHE A 21 -11.71 0.66 -12.62
C PHE A 21 -11.57 -0.74 -13.22
N ILE A 22 -11.79 -0.92 -14.53
CA ILE A 22 -11.58 -2.20 -15.20
C ILE A 22 -10.13 -2.67 -15.01
N LYS A 23 -9.14 -1.80 -15.25
CA LYS A 23 -7.72 -2.16 -15.10
C LYS A 23 -7.38 -2.57 -13.67
N ARG A 24 -7.98 -1.94 -12.65
CA ARG A 24 -7.77 -2.26 -11.24
C ARG A 24 -8.49 -3.52 -10.80
N PHE A 25 -9.75 -3.63 -11.14
CA PHE A 25 -10.56 -4.80 -10.82
C PHE A 25 -9.86 -6.10 -11.23
N PHE A 26 -9.48 -6.23 -12.49
CA PHE A 26 -8.85 -7.45 -12.99
C PHE A 26 -7.46 -7.73 -12.43
N ARG A 27 -6.80 -6.73 -11.88
CA ARG A 27 -5.48 -6.89 -11.27
C ARG A 27 -5.53 -7.33 -9.81
N ILE A 28 -6.52 -6.86 -9.06
CA ILE A 28 -6.54 -6.95 -7.60
C ILE A 28 -7.62 -7.91 -7.13
N ILE A 29 -8.86 -7.66 -7.53
CA ILE A 29 -10.05 -8.31 -6.97
C ILE A 29 -10.04 -9.84 -7.13
N PRO A 30 -9.71 -10.44 -8.29
CA PRO A 30 -9.80 -11.89 -8.44
C PRO A 30 -8.88 -12.66 -7.48
N VAL A 31 -7.62 -12.24 -7.36
CA VAL A 31 -6.66 -12.90 -6.46
C VAL A 31 -7.04 -12.66 -5.00
N TYR A 32 -7.44 -11.43 -4.66
CA TYR A 32 -7.90 -11.09 -3.32
C TYR A 32 -9.08 -11.94 -2.87
N LEU A 33 -10.13 -12.05 -3.70
CA LEU A 33 -11.32 -12.85 -3.37
C LEU A 33 -11.00 -14.35 -3.19
N VAL A 34 -10.08 -14.90 -4.00
CA VAL A 34 -9.65 -16.30 -3.83
C VAL A 34 -8.97 -16.47 -2.46
N VAL A 35 -8.07 -15.55 -2.08
CA VAL A 35 -7.40 -15.63 -0.78
C VAL A 35 -8.38 -15.43 0.37
N VAL A 36 -9.31 -14.46 0.27
CA VAL A 36 -10.39 -14.28 1.26
C VAL A 36 -11.23 -15.58 1.38
N ALA A 37 -11.63 -16.18 0.26
CA ALA A 37 -12.38 -17.45 0.28
C ALA A 37 -11.60 -18.56 0.99
N VAL A 38 -10.28 -18.68 0.75
CA VAL A 38 -9.42 -19.65 1.46
C VAL A 38 -9.44 -19.39 2.97
N TYR A 39 -9.31 -18.15 3.42
CA TYR A 39 -9.36 -17.83 4.86
C TYR A 39 -10.71 -18.16 5.50
N PHE A 40 -11.83 -18.04 4.77
CA PHE A 40 -13.15 -18.35 5.29
C PHE A 40 -13.48 -19.84 5.24
N LEU A 41 -13.08 -20.53 4.19
CA LEU A 41 -13.45 -21.94 3.93
C LEU A 41 -12.46 -22.94 4.53
N VAL A 42 -11.20 -22.55 4.75
CA VAL A 42 -10.13 -23.46 5.19
C VAL A 42 -9.51 -22.94 6.50
N PRO A 43 -10.06 -23.30 7.67
CA PRO A 43 -9.64 -22.78 8.97
C PRO A 43 -8.14 -22.93 9.27
N VAL A 44 -7.47 -23.97 8.76
CA VAL A 44 -6.04 -24.22 8.99
C VAL A 44 -5.14 -23.10 8.42
N PHE A 45 -5.65 -22.29 7.49
CA PHE A 45 -4.91 -21.11 6.97
C PHE A 45 -4.94 -19.90 7.90
N ARG A 46 -5.80 -19.93 8.93
CA ARG A 46 -5.96 -18.80 9.84
C ARG A 46 -4.85 -18.78 10.86
N GLU A 47 -4.05 -17.73 10.83
CA GLU A 47 -2.99 -17.49 11.80
C GLU A 47 -3.53 -17.08 13.20
N ARG A 48 -4.84 -16.83 13.32
CA ARG A 48 -5.57 -16.56 14.55
C ARG A 48 -6.99 -17.13 14.48
N GLU A 49 -7.65 -17.25 15.62
CA GLU A 49 -8.95 -17.94 15.69
C GLU A 49 -10.08 -17.19 14.98
N SER A 50 -10.12 -15.85 15.08
CA SER A 50 -11.26 -15.10 14.57
C SER A 50 -10.92 -14.18 13.40
N LEU A 51 -11.89 -14.10 12.48
CA LEU A 51 -11.92 -13.21 11.32
C LEU A 51 -12.93 -12.08 11.55
N PRO A 52 -12.66 -10.85 11.05
CA PRO A 52 -13.72 -9.88 10.83
C PRO A 52 -14.85 -10.43 9.96
N ALA A 53 -16.05 -9.85 10.05
CA ALA A 53 -17.18 -10.24 9.22
C ALA A 53 -16.85 -10.14 7.72
N LEU A 54 -17.31 -11.08 6.90
CA LEU A 54 -17.01 -11.20 5.47
C LEU A 54 -17.29 -9.89 4.70
N TRP A 55 -18.39 -9.21 5.00
CA TRP A 55 -18.73 -7.95 4.33
C TRP A 55 -17.63 -6.88 4.45
N ARG A 56 -16.87 -6.86 5.55
CA ARG A 56 -15.76 -5.92 5.74
C ARG A 56 -14.63 -6.19 4.73
N PHE A 57 -14.38 -7.44 4.40
CA PHE A 57 -13.41 -7.82 3.35
C PHE A 57 -13.93 -7.44 1.97
N LEU A 58 -15.20 -7.71 1.68
CA LEU A 58 -15.81 -7.39 0.38
C LEU A 58 -15.90 -5.88 0.11
N THR A 59 -15.98 -5.07 1.17
CA THR A 59 -16.03 -3.59 1.07
C THR A 59 -14.67 -2.92 1.34
N PHE A 60 -13.62 -3.69 1.58
CA PHE A 60 -12.30 -3.16 1.97
C PHE A 60 -12.35 -2.22 3.19
N THR A 61 -13.15 -2.56 4.19
CA THR A 61 -13.32 -1.76 5.42
C THR A 61 -12.83 -2.48 6.68
N GLN A 62 -12.16 -3.64 6.53
CA GLN A 62 -11.65 -4.39 7.67
C GLN A 62 -10.56 -3.66 8.47
N ASN A 63 -9.95 -2.62 7.92
CA ASN A 63 -8.98 -1.77 8.62
C ASN A 63 -9.62 -0.80 9.61
N ILE A 64 -10.94 -0.59 9.57
CA ILE A 64 -11.65 0.34 10.46
C ILE A 64 -12.04 -0.40 11.74
N GLY A 65 -11.50 0.02 12.88
CA GLY A 65 -11.75 -0.62 14.17
C GLY A 65 -11.20 -2.05 14.27
N LEU A 66 -10.18 -2.40 13.46
CA LEU A 66 -9.52 -3.70 13.53
C LEU A 66 -8.73 -3.81 14.82
N ASN A 67 -9.12 -4.76 15.68
CA ASN A 67 -8.38 -5.12 16.87
C ASN A 67 -7.69 -6.47 16.67
N PRO A 68 -6.33 -6.50 16.57
CA PRO A 68 -5.62 -7.74 16.30
C PRO A 68 -5.72 -8.80 17.39
N SER A 69 -6.05 -8.40 18.63
CA SER A 69 -6.22 -9.35 19.75
C SER A 69 -7.55 -10.07 19.68
N ILE A 70 -8.57 -9.47 19.05
CA ILE A 70 -9.91 -10.05 18.94
C ILE A 70 -10.09 -10.74 17.59
N ASN A 71 -9.78 -10.05 16.47
CA ASN A 71 -10.07 -10.50 15.11
C ASN A 71 -8.89 -10.21 14.17
N GLY A 72 -7.70 -10.67 14.58
CA GLY A 72 -6.44 -10.37 13.91
C GLY A 72 -6.07 -11.21 12.71
N THR A 73 -6.89 -12.23 12.35
CA THR A 73 -6.65 -13.05 11.15
C THR A 73 -6.73 -12.20 9.89
N PHE A 74 -5.77 -12.39 8.99
CA PHE A 74 -5.63 -11.60 7.75
C PHE A 74 -5.49 -10.09 8.00
N SER A 75 -5.03 -9.72 9.20
CA SER A 75 -4.92 -8.31 9.61
C SER A 75 -3.96 -7.50 8.74
N HIS A 76 -2.93 -8.13 8.15
CA HIS A 76 -1.96 -7.43 7.30
C HIS A 76 -2.59 -6.82 6.04
N ALA A 77 -3.77 -7.30 5.61
CA ALA A 77 -4.51 -6.72 4.48
C ALA A 77 -5.09 -5.30 4.78
N TRP A 78 -4.86 -4.74 5.97
CA TRP A 78 -5.27 -3.37 6.32
C TRP A 78 -4.73 -2.33 5.33
N SER A 79 -3.49 -2.48 4.86
CA SER A 79 -2.91 -1.51 3.93
C SER A 79 -3.54 -1.58 2.54
N LEU A 80 -3.98 -2.78 2.12
CA LEU A 80 -4.73 -2.96 0.88
C LEU A 80 -6.08 -2.23 0.94
N CYS A 81 -6.74 -2.19 2.12
CA CYS A 81 -7.96 -1.42 2.29
C CYS A 81 -7.74 0.07 2.02
N ILE A 82 -6.66 0.64 2.57
CA ILE A 82 -6.31 2.04 2.32
C ILE A 82 -6.09 2.29 0.83
N GLU A 83 -5.37 1.39 0.15
CA GLU A 83 -5.13 1.49 -1.29
C GLU A 83 -6.43 1.40 -2.09
N GLU A 84 -7.33 0.44 -1.81
CA GLU A 84 -8.57 0.27 -2.55
C GLU A 84 -9.58 1.39 -2.29
N GLN A 85 -9.69 1.87 -1.04
CA GLN A 85 -10.48 3.07 -0.71
C GLN A 85 -9.94 4.29 -1.47
N PHE A 86 -8.61 4.43 -1.54
CA PHE A 86 -8.00 5.49 -2.32
C PHE A 86 -8.24 5.31 -3.83
N TYR A 87 -8.11 4.10 -4.38
CA TYR A 87 -8.38 3.85 -5.81
C TYR A 87 -9.85 4.09 -6.18
N LEU A 88 -10.75 3.92 -5.24
CA LEU A 88 -12.15 4.28 -5.43
C LEU A 88 -12.33 5.81 -5.46
N ALA A 89 -11.78 6.52 -4.48
CA ALA A 89 -11.98 7.96 -4.32
C ALA A 89 -11.20 8.81 -5.33
N PHE A 90 -9.93 8.47 -5.60
CA PHE A 90 -9.01 9.33 -6.35
C PHE A 90 -9.46 9.67 -7.79
N PRO A 91 -9.87 8.71 -8.64
CA PRO A 91 -10.35 9.06 -9.98
C PRO A 91 -11.66 9.86 -9.95
N LEU A 92 -12.52 9.66 -8.96
CA LEU A 92 -13.74 10.43 -8.79
C LEU A 92 -13.43 11.87 -8.39
N VAL A 93 -12.47 12.08 -7.50
CA VAL A 93 -11.98 13.42 -7.13
C VAL A 93 -11.38 14.13 -8.34
N ILE A 94 -10.56 13.47 -9.17
CA ILE A 94 -10.03 14.08 -10.40
C ILE A 94 -11.17 14.43 -11.34
N ALA A 95 -12.13 13.53 -11.56
CA ALA A 95 -13.28 13.78 -12.42
C ALA A 95 -14.11 14.99 -11.92
N ALA A 96 -14.30 15.12 -10.62
CA ALA A 96 -14.96 16.29 -10.03
C ALA A 96 -14.17 17.59 -10.26
N LEU A 97 -12.84 17.57 -10.04
CA LEU A 97 -11.98 18.73 -10.31
C LEU A 97 -12.03 19.17 -11.79
N VAL A 98 -12.11 18.21 -12.72
CA VAL A 98 -12.29 18.48 -14.15
C VAL A 98 -13.67 19.06 -14.43
N TYR A 99 -14.72 18.44 -13.91
CA TYR A 99 -16.11 18.88 -14.09
C TYR A 99 -16.33 20.33 -13.62
N PHE A 100 -15.83 20.66 -12.42
CA PHE A 100 -15.93 22.01 -11.85
C PHE A 100 -14.85 22.97 -12.42
N LYS A 101 -14.00 22.55 -13.36
CA LYS A 101 -12.92 23.35 -13.95
C LYS A 101 -11.94 23.95 -12.93
N VAL A 102 -11.67 23.23 -11.83
CA VAL A 102 -10.80 23.67 -10.72
C VAL A 102 -9.56 22.77 -10.55
N THR A 103 -9.08 22.19 -11.63
CA THR A 103 -7.91 21.28 -11.62
C THR A 103 -6.64 21.92 -11.06
N ASN A 104 -6.46 23.23 -11.23
CA ASN A 104 -5.37 24.02 -10.65
C ASN A 104 -5.39 24.07 -9.12
N LYS A 105 -6.54 23.82 -8.50
CA LYS A 105 -6.69 23.76 -7.03
C LYS A 105 -6.33 22.40 -6.43
N GLY A 106 -6.00 21.40 -7.25
CA GLY A 106 -5.64 20.06 -6.79
C GLY A 106 -4.47 20.04 -5.81
N VAL A 107 -3.49 20.97 -5.95
CA VAL A 107 -2.38 21.11 -5.01
C VAL A 107 -2.83 21.52 -3.61
N TYR A 108 -3.81 22.42 -3.51
CA TYR A 108 -4.36 22.83 -2.21
C TYR A 108 -5.15 21.70 -1.55
N LEU A 109 -5.83 20.87 -2.34
CA LEU A 109 -6.51 19.67 -1.83
C LEU A 109 -5.49 18.68 -1.23
N ILE A 110 -4.38 18.42 -1.93
CA ILE A 110 -3.32 17.55 -1.43
C ILE A 110 -2.74 18.12 -0.12
N ALA A 111 -2.41 19.40 -0.10
CA ALA A 111 -1.88 20.07 1.10
C ALA A 111 -2.87 20.03 2.26
N GLY A 112 -4.15 20.30 2.00
CA GLY A 112 -5.22 20.23 2.99
C GLY A 112 -5.42 18.83 3.56
N LEU A 113 -5.39 17.79 2.73
CA LEU A 113 -5.48 16.39 3.17
C LEU A 113 -4.24 15.96 3.98
N PHE A 114 -3.06 16.44 3.61
CA PHE A 114 -1.83 16.17 4.36
C PHE A 114 -1.90 16.81 5.75
N LEU A 115 -2.29 18.08 5.82
CA LEU A 115 -2.53 18.79 7.07
C LEU A 115 -3.61 18.11 7.92
N PHE A 116 -4.74 17.75 7.31
CA PHE A 116 -5.81 17.01 7.98
C PHE A 116 -5.30 15.72 8.62
N THR A 117 -4.49 14.94 7.89
CA THR A 117 -3.91 13.71 8.41
C THR A 117 -2.99 13.95 9.61
N CYS A 118 -2.23 15.05 9.61
CA CYS A 118 -1.40 15.45 10.75
C CYS A 118 -2.27 15.88 11.95
N LEU A 119 -3.28 16.72 11.71
CA LEU A 119 -4.17 17.23 12.76
C LEU A 119 -5.01 16.12 13.41
N ILE A 120 -5.54 15.18 12.63
CA ILE A 120 -6.32 14.08 13.18
C ILE A 120 -5.45 13.15 14.04
N ARG A 121 -4.18 12.89 13.66
CA ARG A 121 -3.25 12.14 14.49
C ARG A 121 -2.92 12.88 15.79
N LEU A 122 -2.72 14.18 15.73
CA LEU A 122 -2.49 15.00 16.93
C LEU A 122 -3.71 14.98 17.86
N TYR A 123 -4.91 15.07 17.31
CA TYR A 123 -6.16 14.96 18.06
C TYR A 123 -6.29 13.58 18.72
N ILE A 124 -6.12 12.50 17.97
CA ILE A 124 -6.19 11.12 18.51
C ILE A 124 -5.13 10.91 19.59
N TRP A 125 -3.93 11.43 19.36
CA TRP A 125 -2.86 11.34 20.37
C TRP A 125 -3.26 12.02 21.67
N ASN A 126 -3.62 13.29 21.64
CA ASN A 126 -3.91 14.07 22.82
C ASN A 126 -5.16 13.57 23.58
N THR A 127 -6.19 13.16 22.81
CA THR A 127 -7.47 12.80 23.42
C THR A 127 -7.49 11.37 23.95
N TYR A 128 -6.83 10.44 23.27
CA TYR A 128 -6.99 9.00 23.54
C TYR A 128 -5.67 8.31 23.91
N MET A 129 -4.55 8.64 23.26
CA MET A 129 -3.29 7.91 23.48
C MET A 129 -2.54 8.40 24.71
N ALA A 130 -2.35 9.71 24.85
CA ALA A 130 -1.60 10.29 25.95
C ALA A 130 -2.16 9.91 27.35
N PRO A 131 -3.50 9.86 27.55
CA PRO A 131 -4.07 9.42 28.84
C PRO A 131 -3.86 7.93 29.16
N LEU A 132 -3.47 7.09 28.17
CA LEU A 132 -3.25 5.66 28.35
C LEU A 132 -1.78 5.29 28.60
N ILE A 133 -0.86 6.24 28.44
CA ILE A 133 0.57 6.02 28.67
C ILE A 133 0.79 5.64 30.15
N GLY A 134 1.48 4.52 30.36
CA GLY A 134 1.78 4.01 31.71
C GLY A 134 0.66 3.22 32.37
N LYS A 135 -0.48 3.01 31.70
CA LYS A 135 -1.54 2.10 32.18
C LYS A 135 -1.33 0.69 31.64
N GLU A 136 -1.42 -0.32 32.49
CA GLU A 136 -1.28 -1.72 32.09
C GLU A 136 -2.30 -2.10 31.00
N GLY A 137 -1.81 -2.62 29.87
CA GLY A 137 -2.62 -3.16 28.77
C GLY A 137 -3.33 -2.15 27.88
N GLY A 138 -3.17 -0.83 28.12
CA GLY A 138 -4.02 0.18 27.50
C GLY A 138 -3.59 0.66 26.10
N ASP A 139 -2.30 0.68 25.81
CA ASP A 139 -1.77 1.46 24.69
C ASP A 139 -1.57 0.69 23.37
N GLY A 140 -1.16 -0.58 23.42
CA GLY A 140 -0.78 -1.34 22.23
C GLY A 140 -1.93 -1.63 21.27
N ASN A 141 -3.05 -2.17 21.77
CA ASN A 141 -4.23 -2.48 20.95
C ASN A 141 -4.95 -1.20 20.50
N PHE A 142 -5.01 -0.19 21.36
CA PHE A 142 -5.60 1.09 21.02
C PHE A 142 -4.80 1.76 19.91
N TRP A 143 -3.47 1.74 20.00
CA TRP A 143 -2.59 2.32 18.99
C TRP A 143 -2.81 1.71 17.59
N VAL A 144 -2.82 0.37 17.47
CA VAL A 144 -3.01 -0.27 16.17
C VAL A 144 -4.41 0.00 15.62
N THR A 145 -5.44 -0.01 16.48
CA THR A 145 -6.84 0.14 16.09
C THR A 145 -7.18 1.55 15.62
N TRP A 146 -6.65 2.58 16.27
CA TRP A 146 -7.05 3.97 16.05
C TRP A 146 -5.99 4.84 15.38
N MET A 147 -4.71 4.47 15.45
CA MET A 147 -3.63 5.26 14.89
C MET A 147 -2.96 4.59 13.68
N TYR A 148 -2.75 3.27 13.73
CA TYR A 148 -1.93 2.58 12.73
C TYR A 148 -2.74 2.05 11.52
N TYR A 149 -3.94 1.49 11.74
CA TYR A 149 -4.73 0.87 10.69
C TYR A 149 -5.69 1.81 9.93
N PRO A 150 -6.30 2.84 10.56
CA PRO A 150 -7.30 3.66 9.89
C PRO A 150 -6.74 4.46 8.72
N THR A 151 -7.54 4.58 7.66
CA THR A 151 -7.16 5.27 6.42
C THR A 151 -6.83 6.74 6.64
N HIS A 152 -7.65 7.44 7.45
CA HIS A 152 -7.48 8.88 7.71
C HIS A 152 -6.19 9.27 8.41
N THR A 153 -5.53 8.32 9.08
CA THR A 153 -4.23 8.54 9.73
C THR A 153 -3.04 8.13 8.87
N ARG A 154 -3.25 7.56 7.68
CA ARG A 154 -2.23 6.89 6.85
C ARG A 154 -2.18 7.36 5.40
N LEU A 155 -2.68 8.55 5.09
CA LEU A 155 -2.70 9.08 3.73
C LEU A 155 -1.33 9.60 3.25
N ASP A 156 -0.37 9.83 4.15
CA ASP A 156 0.91 10.49 3.84
C ASP A 156 1.63 9.89 2.62
N GLY A 157 1.82 8.59 2.59
CA GLY A 157 2.51 7.91 1.49
C GLY A 157 1.78 8.04 0.15
N LEU A 158 0.44 7.98 0.16
CA LEU A 158 -0.38 8.15 -1.03
C LEU A 158 -0.31 9.59 -1.54
N LEU A 159 -0.40 10.57 -0.64
CA LEU A 159 -0.34 11.99 -0.98
C LEU A 159 1.03 12.39 -1.53
N VAL A 160 2.11 11.89 -0.93
CA VAL A 160 3.49 12.08 -1.46
C VAL A 160 3.60 11.45 -2.84
N GLY A 161 3.08 10.23 -3.04
CA GLY A 161 3.09 9.55 -4.34
C GLY A 161 2.29 10.31 -5.42
N ILE A 162 1.13 10.89 -5.07
CA ILE A 162 0.36 11.77 -5.98
C ILE A 162 1.15 13.03 -6.31
N SER A 163 1.78 13.66 -5.31
CA SER A 163 2.58 14.87 -5.49
C SER A 163 3.74 14.63 -6.46
N ILE A 164 4.44 13.51 -6.31
CA ILE A 164 5.50 13.09 -7.25
C ILE A 164 4.95 12.89 -8.67
N ALA A 165 3.82 12.21 -8.79
CA ALA A 165 3.18 12.00 -10.09
C ALA A 165 2.76 13.32 -10.75
N GLY A 166 2.21 14.24 -9.98
CA GLY A 166 1.87 15.59 -10.43
C GLY A 166 3.09 16.39 -10.87
N LEU A 167 4.16 16.36 -10.07
CA LEU A 167 5.44 16.99 -10.40
C LEU A 167 5.99 16.50 -11.73
N VAL A 168 6.06 15.18 -11.92
CA VAL A 168 6.60 14.55 -13.14
C VAL A 168 5.78 14.88 -14.38
N VAL A 169 4.45 14.93 -14.27
CA VAL A 169 3.56 15.11 -15.43
C VAL A 169 3.34 16.58 -15.78
N PHE A 170 3.10 17.42 -14.78
CA PHE A 170 2.71 18.82 -15.01
C PHE A 170 3.89 19.80 -14.98
N TYR A 171 4.99 19.44 -14.29
CA TYR A 171 6.15 20.31 -14.10
C TYR A 171 7.46 19.63 -14.55
N PRO A 172 7.60 19.24 -15.86
CA PRO A 172 8.75 18.49 -16.36
C PRO A 172 10.08 19.25 -16.17
N ALA A 173 10.10 20.57 -16.42
CA ALA A 173 11.32 21.38 -16.24
C ALA A 173 11.80 21.43 -14.78
N LEU A 174 10.86 21.48 -13.81
CA LEU A 174 11.20 21.40 -12.39
C LEU A 174 11.66 19.99 -12.02
N THR A 175 11.00 18.97 -12.55
CA THR A 175 11.40 17.57 -12.37
C THR A 175 12.85 17.37 -12.85
N GLU A 176 13.20 17.86 -14.03
CA GLU A 176 14.55 17.74 -14.58
C GLU A 176 15.60 18.40 -13.69
N LYS A 177 15.32 19.62 -13.20
CA LYS A 177 16.22 20.32 -12.25
C LYS A 177 16.45 19.52 -10.98
N ILE A 178 15.38 18.96 -10.39
CA ILE A 178 15.45 18.15 -9.15
C ILE A 178 16.21 16.85 -9.42
N THR A 179 15.90 16.17 -10.51
CA THR A 179 16.48 14.86 -10.85
C THR A 179 17.90 14.91 -11.36
N LYS A 180 18.41 16.10 -11.69
CA LYS A 180 19.84 16.33 -11.96
C LYS A 180 20.72 15.84 -10.78
N TYR A 181 20.23 15.97 -9.57
CA TYR A 181 20.91 15.54 -8.34
C TYR A 181 20.35 14.22 -7.77
N ALA A 182 20.02 13.27 -8.64
CA ALA A 182 19.30 12.05 -8.27
C ALA A 182 20.00 11.22 -7.17
N ASN A 183 21.33 11.10 -7.18
CA ASN A 183 22.05 10.38 -6.12
C ASN A 183 22.03 11.14 -4.79
N LEU A 184 22.02 12.47 -4.82
CA LEU A 184 21.84 13.29 -3.60
C LEU A 184 20.44 13.09 -3.04
N LEU A 185 19.40 13.05 -3.88
CA LEU A 185 18.03 12.70 -3.45
C LEU A 185 17.97 11.32 -2.79
N LEU A 186 18.68 10.34 -3.35
CA LEU A 186 18.76 9.00 -2.77
C LEU A 186 19.40 9.05 -1.36
N ILE A 187 20.53 9.72 -1.22
CA ILE A 187 21.22 9.88 0.06
C ILE A 187 20.32 10.63 1.05
N THR A 188 19.69 11.73 0.63
CA THR A 188 18.75 12.50 1.46
C THR A 188 17.57 11.62 1.93
N GLY A 189 17.00 10.81 1.03
CA GLY A 189 15.95 9.87 1.38
C GLY A 189 16.39 8.85 2.42
N ILE A 190 17.58 8.29 2.28
CA ILE A 190 18.17 7.35 3.25
C ILE A 190 18.38 8.05 4.60
N MET A 191 18.94 9.25 4.60
CA MET A 191 19.16 10.02 5.84
C MET A 191 17.85 10.32 6.57
N ILE A 192 16.81 10.75 5.84
CA ILE A 192 15.49 10.99 6.42
C ILE A 192 14.91 9.70 7.02
N LEU A 193 15.01 8.57 6.33
CA LEU A 193 14.52 7.28 6.83
C LEU A 193 15.31 6.81 8.06
N THR A 194 16.62 7.00 8.07
CA THR A 194 17.47 6.72 9.23
C THR A 194 17.08 7.61 10.43
N GLY A 195 16.90 8.91 10.21
CA GLY A 195 16.40 9.82 11.25
C GLY A 195 15.00 9.44 11.74
N ALA A 196 14.11 9.07 10.82
CA ALA A 196 12.76 8.59 11.16
C ALA A 196 12.81 7.30 11.99
N TYR A 197 13.74 6.39 11.72
CA TYR A 197 13.92 5.16 12.51
C TYR A 197 14.18 5.48 13.99
N PHE A 198 15.11 6.39 14.29
CA PHE A 198 15.39 6.80 15.66
C PHE A 198 14.24 7.61 16.28
N LEU A 199 13.61 8.49 15.50
CA LEU A 199 12.47 9.30 15.95
C LEU A 199 11.25 8.44 16.30
N CYS A 200 11.05 7.33 15.60
CA CYS A 200 9.92 6.41 15.77
C CYS A 200 10.12 5.39 16.90
N PHE A 201 11.12 5.54 17.72
CA PHE A 201 11.30 4.67 18.89
C PHE A 201 10.93 5.43 20.18
N PRO A 202 9.98 4.90 20.99
CA PRO A 202 9.12 3.73 20.76
C PRO A 202 8.03 3.98 19.68
N ARG A 203 7.61 2.90 19.00
CA ARG A 203 6.64 2.97 17.87
C ARG A 203 5.29 3.59 18.20
N ASN A 204 4.83 3.43 19.42
CA ASN A 204 3.59 4.00 19.96
C ASN A 204 3.79 5.40 20.58
N GLY A 205 4.99 5.98 20.51
CA GLY A 205 5.30 7.30 21.04
C GLY A 205 4.74 8.46 20.20
N PHE A 206 4.68 9.65 20.81
CA PHE A 206 4.19 10.88 20.19
C PHE A 206 4.91 11.17 18.86
N ASN A 207 6.24 11.19 18.89
CA ASN A 207 7.06 11.53 17.72
C ASN A 207 6.84 10.56 16.56
N ALA A 208 6.71 9.26 16.85
CA ALA A 208 6.44 8.25 15.83
C ALA A 208 5.12 8.49 15.10
N ASN A 209 4.08 8.85 15.85
CA ASN A 209 2.72 8.96 15.32
C ASN A 209 2.44 10.29 14.64
N VAL A 210 2.98 11.39 15.17
CA VAL A 210 2.73 12.72 14.62
C VAL A 210 3.71 13.06 13.49
N PHE A 211 5.00 12.85 13.70
CA PHE A 211 6.07 13.23 12.77
C PHE A 211 6.64 12.05 11.98
N GLY A 212 6.67 10.84 12.56
CA GLY A 212 7.29 9.67 11.94
C GLY A 212 6.66 9.27 10.62
N PHE A 213 5.33 9.18 10.54
CA PHE A 213 4.64 8.80 9.30
C PHE A 213 4.89 9.77 8.13
N PRO A 214 4.77 11.11 8.30
CA PRO A 214 5.14 12.07 7.25
C PRO A 214 6.61 11.95 6.83
N LEU A 215 7.52 11.83 7.79
CA LEU A 215 8.95 11.71 7.49
C LEU A 215 9.27 10.44 6.70
N ILE A 216 8.69 9.31 7.08
CA ILE A 216 8.82 8.05 6.34
C ILE A 216 8.29 8.21 4.91
N ALA A 217 7.12 8.86 4.74
CA ALA A 217 6.53 9.09 3.42
C ALA A 217 7.42 10.00 2.56
N ILE A 218 7.98 11.07 3.11
CA ILE A 218 8.89 11.99 2.42
C ILE A 218 10.20 11.27 2.08
N GLY A 219 10.79 10.50 3.01
CA GLY A 219 12.02 9.76 2.77
C GLY A 219 11.88 8.77 1.61
N PHE A 220 10.80 7.96 1.60
CA PHE A 220 10.50 7.09 0.46
C PHE A 220 10.16 7.88 -0.80
N GLY A 221 9.52 9.05 -0.70
CA GLY A 221 9.27 9.95 -1.81
C GLY A 221 10.57 10.40 -2.50
N CYS A 222 11.58 10.80 -1.72
CA CYS A 222 12.90 11.14 -2.25
C CYS A 222 13.55 9.95 -2.96
N MET A 223 13.47 8.74 -2.37
CA MET A 223 14.01 7.54 -3.00
C MET A 223 13.27 7.20 -4.31
N VAL A 224 11.95 7.35 -4.37
CA VAL A 224 11.17 7.12 -5.60
C VAL A 224 11.55 8.12 -6.68
N LEU A 225 11.67 9.42 -6.36
CA LEU A 225 12.14 10.44 -7.32
C LEU A 225 13.56 10.11 -7.82
N ALA A 226 14.45 9.68 -6.94
CA ALA A 226 15.78 9.24 -7.33
C ALA A 226 15.72 8.03 -8.27
N ALA A 227 14.95 7.00 -7.90
CA ALA A 227 14.87 5.73 -8.65
C ALA A 227 14.28 5.88 -10.06
N ILE A 228 13.40 6.85 -10.29
CA ILE A 228 12.86 7.13 -11.64
C ILE A 228 13.77 8.02 -12.49
N SER A 229 14.87 8.55 -11.93
CA SER A 229 15.78 9.49 -12.57
C SER A 229 16.92 8.77 -13.28
N PRO A 230 17.17 9.00 -14.59
CA PRO A 230 18.21 8.28 -15.36
C PRO A 230 19.62 8.39 -14.78
N GLY A 231 19.91 9.49 -14.08
CA GLY A 231 21.21 9.72 -13.40
C GLY A 231 21.45 8.88 -12.15
N CYS A 232 20.42 8.26 -11.59
CA CYS A 232 20.52 7.52 -10.33
C CYS A 232 21.12 6.11 -10.53
N VAL A 233 21.93 5.67 -9.56
CA VAL A 233 22.45 4.30 -9.50
C VAL A 233 21.32 3.27 -9.53
N LEU A 234 20.21 3.51 -8.79
CA LEU A 234 19.06 2.61 -8.75
C LEU A 234 18.37 2.47 -10.11
N TYR A 235 18.28 3.55 -10.90
CA TYR A 235 17.69 3.50 -12.25
C TYR A 235 18.51 2.63 -13.21
N LYS A 236 19.83 2.69 -13.07
CA LYS A 236 20.77 1.93 -13.91
C LYS A 236 20.81 0.45 -13.56
N PHE A 237 20.40 0.09 -12.34
CA PHE A 237 20.40 -1.30 -11.88
C PHE A 237 19.21 -2.06 -12.46
N LYS A 238 19.47 -2.82 -13.54
CA LYS A 238 18.47 -3.69 -14.17
C LYS A 238 18.72 -5.13 -13.77
N SER A 239 17.78 -5.72 -13.02
CA SER A 239 17.86 -7.13 -12.57
C SER A 239 16.58 -7.88 -12.95
N ARG A 240 16.74 -9.06 -13.55
CA ARG A 240 15.63 -9.99 -13.80
C ARG A 240 15.01 -10.48 -12.49
N ILE A 241 15.83 -10.67 -11.46
CA ILE A 241 15.38 -11.10 -10.13
C ILE A 241 14.46 -10.04 -9.53
N THR A 242 14.89 -8.78 -9.51
CA THR A 242 14.08 -7.66 -8.98
C THR A 242 12.74 -7.52 -9.72
N SER A 243 12.77 -7.67 -11.05
CA SER A 243 11.55 -7.63 -11.87
C SER A 243 10.61 -8.80 -11.54
N SER A 244 11.13 -10.00 -11.32
CA SER A 244 10.34 -11.17 -10.94
C SER A 244 9.71 -11.00 -9.56
N ILE A 245 10.48 -10.50 -8.58
CA ILE A 245 9.98 -10.18 -7.23
C ILE A 245 8.86 -9.13 -7.31
N ALA A 246 9.05 -8.06 -8.08
CA ALA A 246 8.04 -7.01 -8.26
C ALA A 246 6.74 -7.54 -8.88
N ILE A 247 6.85 -8.49 -9.80
CA ILE A 247 5.68 -9.14 -10.42
C ILE A 247 4.92 -10.00 -9.42
N LEU A 248 5.61 -10.71 -8.52
CA LEU A 248 5.03 -11.62 -7.54
C LEU A 248 4.59 -10.91 -6.25
N SER A 249 5.01 -9.67 -6.04
CA SER A 249 4.87 -8.95 -4.77
C SER A 249 3.44 -8.93 -4.22
N TYR A 250 2.43 -8.79 -5.10
CA TYR A 250 1.03 -8.77 -4.69
C TYR A 250 0.56 -10.13 -4.16
N SER A 251 0.83 -11.21 -4.89
CA SER A 251 0.46 -12.56 -4.47
C SER A 251 1.23 -12.97 -3.20
N VAL A 252 2.53 -12.65 -3.11
CA VAL A 252 3.35 -12.86 -1.90
C VAL A 252 2.75 -12.11 -0.70
N TYR A 253 2.40 -10.82 -0.89
CA TYR A 253 1.79 -10.01 0.16
C TYR A 253 0.51 -10.62 0.73
N LEU A 254 -0.35 -11.17 -0.12
CA LEU A 254 -1.63 -11.71 0.32
C LEU A 254 -1.49 -12.99 1.15
N ILE A 255 -0.51 -13.85 0.87
CA ILE A 255 -0.46 -15.21 1.46
C ILE A 255 0.67 -15.43 2.46
N HIS A 256 1.66 -14.52 2.58
CA HIS A 256 2.86 -14.78 3.38
C HIS A 256 2.58 -15.14 4.84
N LYS A 257 1.59 -14.52 5.48
CA LYS A 257 1.23 -14.84 6.87
C LYS A 257 0.59 -16.22 7.01
N ALA A 258 -0.37 -16.55 6.14
CA ALA A 258 -1.00 -17.86 6.15
C ALA A 258 0.02 -18.97 5.86
N VAL A 259 0.88 -18.78 4.88
CA VAL A 259 1.91 -19.78 4.53
C VAL A 259 2.92 -19.94 5.67
N ARG A 260 3.37 -18.82 6.28
CA ARG A 260 4.23 -18.89 7.45
C ARG A 260 3.57 -19.65 8.59
N HIS A 261 2.29 -19.40 8.87
CA HIS A 261 1.52 -20.12 9.87
C HIS A 261 1.48 -21.63 9.57
N LEU A 262 1.20 -22.00 8.32
CA LEU A 262 1.21 -23.42 7.91
C LEU A 262 2.58 -24.06 8.11
N CYS A 263 3.67 -23.36 7.75
CA CYS A 263 5.02 -23.86 8.01
C CYS A 263 5.23 -24.13 9.49
N PHE A 264 4.79 -23.23 10.39
CA PHE A 264 4.89 -23.44 11.84
C PHE A 264 4.08 -24.64 12.30
N VAL A 265 2.83 -24.78 11.83
CA VAL A 265 1.98 -25.90 12.22
C VAL A 265 2.54 -27.25 11.77
N TYR A 266 3.06 -27.35 10.55
CA TYR A 266 3.52 -28.62 9.99
C TYR A 266 4.95 -28.96 10.37
N PHE A 267 5.91 -28.04 10.19
CA PHE A 267 7.31 -28.29 10.48
C PHE A 267 7.66 -28.19 11.96
N GLY A 268 6.91 -27.39 12.75
CA GLY A 268 7.01 -27.37 14.21
C GLY A 268 6.67 -28.73 14.83
N LYS A 269 5.63 -29.41 14.30
CA LYS A 269 5.31 -30.80 14.70
C LYS A 269 6.42 -31.81 14.36
N MET A 270 7.27 -31.51 13.39
CA MET A 270 8.44 -32.32 13.02
C MET A 270 9.68 -31.97 13.85
N GLY A 271 9.55 -31.08 14.85
CA GLY A 271 10.64 -30.70 15.75
C GLY A 271 11.48 -29.53 15.26
N LEU A 272 11.04 -28.81 14.22
CA LEU A 272 11.75 -27.62 13.75
C LEU A 272 11.36 -26.41 14.61
N ASP A 273 12.34 -25.74 15.20
CA ASP A 273 12.14 -24.55 16.00
C ASP A 273 11.58 -23.40 15.15
N GLU A 274 10.56 -22.71 15.68
CA GLU A 274 9.90 -21.57 15.02
C GLU A 274 10.85 -20.39 14.76
N GLU A 275 11.85 -20.17 15.59
CA GLU A 275 12.87 -19.11 15.46
C GLU A 275 14.07 -19.52 14.61
N SER A 276 14.11 -20.76 14.10
CA SER A 276 15.23 -21.25 13.32
C SER A 276 15.32 -20.60 11.93
N TYR A 277 16.54 -20.43 11.44
CA TYR A 277 16.79 -19.98 10.06
C TYR A 277 16.18 -20.92 9.02
N TRP A 278 16.08 -22.21 9.29
CA TRP A 278 15.44 -23.19 8.42
C TRP A 278 13.94 -22.95 8.30
N MET A 279 13.26 -22.64 9.41
CA MET A 279 11.84 -22.27 9.38
C MET A 279 11.59 -21.00 8.56
N LEU A 280 12.46 -20.00 8.69
CA LEU A 280 12.40 -18.78 7.88
C LEU A 280 12.61 -19.10 6.39
N LEU A 281 13.62 -19.90 6.05
CA LEU A 281 13.90 -20.29 4.67
C LEU A 281 12.74 -21.05 4.03
N LEU A 282 12.19 -22.05 4.72
CA LEU A 282 11.03 -22.81 4.27
C LEU A 282 9.82 -21.91 4.07
N SER A 283 9.54 -20.99 5.02
CA SER A 283 8.44 -20.02 4.90
C SER A 283 8.59 -19.14 3.65
N ILE A 284 9.80 -18.68 3.34
CA ILE A 284 10.09 -17.90 2.12
C ILE A 284 9.85 -18.74 0.87
N VAL A 285 10.39 -19.97 0.82
CA VAL A 285 10.27 -20.87 -0.35
C VAL A 285 8.80 -21.19 -0.61
N PHE A 286 8.06 -21.63 0.42
CA PHE A 286 6.64 -21.98 0.25
C PHE A 286 5.78 -20.75 -0.08
N THR A 287 6.13 -19.57 0.44
CA THR A 287 5.43 -18.32 0.06
C THR A 287 5.65 -17.99 -1.42
N ILE A 288 6.88 -18.14 -1.93
CA ILE A 288 7.16 -17.93 -3.35
C ILE A 288 6.42 -18.96 -4.22
N LEU A 289 6.43 -20.25 -3.84
CA LEU A 289 5.69 -21.29 -4.55
C LEU A 289 4.18 -21.01 -4.57
N GLY A 290 3.58 -20.68 -3.43
CA GLY A 290 2.18 -20.31 -3.35
C GLY A 290 1.84 -19.06 -4.19
N ALA A 291 2.71 -18.06 -4.17
CA ALA A 291 2.55 -16.86 -5.00
C ALA A 291 2.64 -17.16 -6.50
N LEU A 292 3.52 -18.08 -6.91
CA LEU A 292 3.59 -18.54 -8.30
C LEU A 292 2.30 -19.27 -8.71
N ILE A 293 1.77 -20.14 -7.85
CA ILE A 293 0.48 -20.81 -8.09
C ILE A 293 -0.60 -19.75 -8.31
N LEU A 294 -0.81 -18.83 -7.38
CA LEU A 294 -1.81 -17.76 -7.52
C LEU A 294 -1.62 -16.93 -8.79
N ARG A 295 -0.38 -16.63 -9.12
CA ARG A 295 -0.06 -15.85 -10.31
C ARG A 295 -0.46 -16.56 -11.60
N TYR A 296 -0.11 -17.81 -11.74
CA TYR A 296 -0.36 -18.54 -12.99
C TYR A 296 -1.79 -19.06 -13.12
N THR A 297 -2.44 -19.41 -12.00
CA THR A 297 -3.80 -19.95 -12.01
C THR A 297 -4.88 -18.87 -12.00
N ILE A 298 -4.66 -17.75 -11.32
CA ILE A 298 -5.66 -16.69 -11.13
C ILE A 298 -5.24 -15.38 -11.79
N GLU A 299 -4.12 -14.79 -11.37
CA GLU A 299 -3.76 -13.43 -11.79
C GLU A 299 -3.58 -13.33 -13.31
N LYS A 300 -2.75 -14.17 -13.90
CA LYS A 300 -2.42 -14.13 -15.33
C LYS A 300 -3.64 -14.38 -16.25
N PRO A 301 -4.54 -15.34 -15.99
CA PRO A 301 -5.77 -15.49 -16.76
C PRO A 301 -6.68 -14.26 -16.72
N PHE A 302 -6.88 -13.66 -15.54
CA PHE A 302 -7.70 -12.45 -15.42
C PHE A 302 -7.06 -11.23 -16.08
N LEU A 303 -5.74 -11.10 -16.05
CA LEU A 303 -5.04 -10.05 -16.80
C LEU A 303 -5.21 -10.20 -18.30
N ARG A 304 -5.15 -11.43 -18.84
CA ARG A 304 -5.43 -11.72 -20.25
C ARG A 304 -6.88 -11.38 -20.64
N LEU A 305 -7.83 -11.71 -19.78
CA LEU A 305 -9.25 -11.36 -19.98
C LEU A 305 -9.42 -9.83 -20.04
N ARG A 306 -8.78 -9.10 -19.13
CA ARG A 306 -8.75 -7.62 -19.16
C ARG A 306 -8.24 -7.07 -20.51
N GLU A 307 -7.14 -7.61 -21.02
CA GLU A 307 -6.57 -7.18 -22.29
C GLU A 307 -7.55 -7.38 -23.45
N LYS A 308 -8.21 -8.53 -23.51
CA LYS A 308 -9.25 -8.81 -24.52
C LYS A 308 -10.42 -7.82 -24.43
N LEU A 309 -10.92 -7.52 -23.21
CA LEU A 309 -12.02 -6.59 -22.98
C LEU A 309 -11.66 -5.14 -23.36
N LEU A 310 -10.40 -4.74 -23.19
CA LEU A 310 -9.94 -3.40 -23.55
C LEU A 310 -9.63 -3.27 -25.03
N ALA A 311 -9.07 -4.31 -25.69
CA ALA A 311 -8.78 -4.33 -27.11
C ALA A 311 -10.05 -4.31 -27.98
N GLY A 312 -11.10 -5.06 -27.60
CA GLY A 312 -12.37 -5.09 -28.32
C GLY A 312 -13.09 -3.73 -28.40
N LYS A 313 -12.80 -2.80 -27.48
CA LYS A 313 -13.38 -1.44 -27.52
C LYS A 313 -12.68 -0.49 -28.47
N THR A 314 -11.42 -0.71 -28.77
CA THR A 314 -10.66 0.13 -29.71
C THR A 314 -11.07 -0.12 -31.17
N GLN A 315 -11.64 -1.28 -31.48
CA GLN A 315 -12.14 -1.63 -32.81
C GLN A 315 -13.57 -1.13 -33.10
N ILE A 316 -14.39 -0.89 -32.07
CA ILE A 316 -15.79 -0.41 -32.24
C ILE A 316 -15.86 1.13 -32.38
N SER A 317 -14.76 1.82 -32.02
CA SER A 317 -14.66 3.30 -32.05
C SER A 317 -13.90 3.83 -33.31
N LYS A 318 -13.69 3.01 -34.30
CA LYS A 318 -13.29 3.42 -35.66
C LYS A 318 -14.45 3.17 -36.62
#